data_55d4e3c638f7d52414a05439916c4e84
#
_entry.id   55d4e3c638f7d52414a05439916c4e84
#
_cell.length_a   1.000
_cell.length_b   1.000
_cell.length_c   1.000
_cell.angle_alpha   90.00
_cell.angle_beta   90.00
_cell.angle_gamma   90.00
#
_symmetry.space_group_name_H-M   'P 1'
#
loop_
_entity.id
_entity.type
_entity.pdbx_description
1 polymer ?
#
loop_
_entity_poly.entity_id
_entity_poly.type
_entity_poly.pdbx_seq_one_letter_code
_entity_poly.pdbx_strand_id
1 'polypeptide(L)'
;MEFKVRKKTFLKSKDNTTNIMYSILVILVLFILFATYKNGIYPTIKGYGSLYLLFKPLIFSSIGAVVCLFTEYLYYVIKGDKKSFYYLFTSSYAIIPGVFLSLIIPINTPIWLLILGSFMASLSKVIMGGFGKNKFNPALVGALFVTVIFSSYNGGYLNNYEVDTISSATPLANMTASGYVVSYDNLVKPYGSLLDFFVGSIPGSIGETSSLLIILVFIYLAYKRYIKVRIPISYVLTVSVISLMLCIIKDIGLWFVLFNILSGGLLFGAVLMATDPVTTPISNRGQIIGGIILGIVTMIIRYMTPLPEGVLISILILNVCTIFINYFTTILYNKNIVRNIIMVVFILSIIPISFVISDKITNKPLDDSFEVLSKAKNGNDTIYEVRGRGYAGNGSLKLKIVFTGNKITKIDVIKSNETYTKMIYDNDYLNKLTSYQNNLDNLDTISGATYTSNYLKDIIRKTIEDYEK
;
A
#
# COMPACT_ATOMS: atom_id res chain seq x y z
N MET A 1 56.04 3.43 30.79
CA MET A 1 55.22 2.29 30.32
C MET A 1 55.32 2.24 28.80
N GLU A 2 56.06 1.29 28.24
CA GLU A 2 56.10 1.10 26.80
C GLU A 2 54.88 0.31 26.34
N PHE A 3 54.04 0.90 25.52
CA PHE A 3 52.88 0.22 24.90
C PHE A 3 53.41 -0.67 23.76
N LYS A 4 53.53 -1.97 23.98
CA LYS A 4 53.76 -2.94 22.91
C LYS A 4 52.51 -3.09 22.06
N VAL A 5 52.54 -2.62 20.83
CA VAL A 5 51.50 -2.90 19.83
C VAL A 5 51.50 -4.39 19.51
N ARG A 6 50.61 -5.17 20.13
CA ARG A 6 50.34 -6.57 19.73
C ARG A 6 49.73 -6.56 18.33
N LYS A 7 50.26 -7.40 17.42
CA LYS A 7 49.59 -7.69 16.14
C LYS A 7 48.13 -8.12 16.44
N LYS A 8 47.20 -7.32 16.02
CA LYS A 8 45.77 -7.61 16.22
C LYS A 8 45.41 -8.88 15.48
N THR A 9 45.10 -9.94 16.18
CA THR A 9 44.35 -11.10 15.64
C THR A 9 42.92 -10.64 15.45
N PHE A 10 42.59 -10.15 14.26
CA PHE A 10 41.19 -9.85 13.92
C PHE A 10 40.49 -11.19 13.66
N LEU A 11 39.56 -11.60 14.51
CA LEU A 11 38.56 -12.58 14.17
C LEU A 11 37.66 -11.93 13.11
N LYS A 12 37.95 -12.20 11.84
CA LYS A 12 37.08 -11.82 10.75
C LYS A 12 35.90 -12.78 10.75
N SER A 13 34.69 -12.27 11.01
CA SER A 13 33.47 -13.03 10.68
C SER A 13 33.49 -13.41 9.20
N LYS A 14 32.97 -14.59 8.86
CA LYS A 14 32.75 -15.00 7.46
C LYS A 14 31.76 -14.05 6.76
N ASP A 15 30.81 -13.49 7.52
CA ASP A 15 29.83 -12.53 7.05
C ASP A 15 30.34 -11.10 7.22
N ASN A 16 30.42 -10.39 6.11
CA ASN A 16 30.77 -8.98 6.04
C ASN A 16 29.62 -8.18 5.40
N THR A 17 29.68 -6.87 5.49
CA THR A 17 28.66 -5.98 4.90
C THR A 17 28.47 -6.23 3.41
N THR A 18 29.52 -6.60 2.70
CA THR A 18 29.48 -6.91 1.27
C THR A 18 28.59 -8.12 1.00
N ASN A 19 28.76 -9.22 1.77
CA ASN A 19 27.94 -10.43 1.61
C ASN A 19 26.46 -10.16 1.88
N ILE A 20 26.15 -9.32 2.89
CA ILE A 20 24.76 -8.92 3.20
C ILE A 20 24.17 -8.15 2.03
N MET A 21 24.89 -7.15 1.50
CA MET A 21 24.39 -6.30 0.42
C MET A 21 24.22 -7.06 -0.89
N TYR A 22 25.13 -7.98 -1.22
CA TYR A 22 24.96 -8.85 -2.39
C TYR A 22 23.78 -9.82 -2.22
N SER A 23 23.56 -10.34 -1.02
CA SER A 23 22.36 -11.16 -0.75
C SER A 23 21.07 -10.37 -0.92
N ILE A 24 21.05 -9.11 -0.50
CA ILE A 24 19.90 -8.21 -0.73
C ILE A 24 19.72 -7.98 -2.23
N LEU A 25 20.77 -7.75 -3.00
CA LEU A 25 20.67 -7.59 -4.46
C LEU A 25 20.09 -8.83 -5.14
N VAL A 26 20.53 -10.03 -4.76
CA VAL A 26 19.97 -11.30 -5.28
C VAL A 26 18.49 -11.40 -4.93
N ILE A 27 18.11 -11.06 -3.71
CA ILE A 27 16.71 -11.05 -3.27
C ILE A 27 15.88 -10.07 -4.09
N LEU A 28 16.40 -8.85 -4.35
CA LEU A 28 15.70 -7.86 -5.18
C LEU A 28 15.49 -8.38 -6.62
N VAL A 29 16.44 -9.12 -7.18
CA VAL A 29 16.28 -9.79 -8.49
C VAL A 29 15.11 -10.79 -8.45
N LEU A 30 14.97 -11.58 -7.37
CA LEU A 30 13.83 -12.49 -7.23
C LEU A 30 12.49 -11.74 -7.20
N PHE A 31 12.42 -10.58 -6.53
CA PHE A 31 11.22 -9.74 -6.55
C PHE A 31 10.95 -9.13 -7.93
N ILE A 32 11.98 -8.74 -8.68
CA ILE A 32 11.83 -8.25 -10.06
C ILE A 32 11.29 -9.37 -10.96
N LEU A 33 11.78 -10.60 -10.82
CA LEU A 33 11.29 -11.76 -11.58
C LEU A 33 9.82 -12.05 -11.26
N PHE A 34 9.46 -12.05 -9.97
CA PHE A 34 8.05 -12.18 -9.57
C PHE A 34 7.18 -11.04 -10.11
N ALA A 35 7.68 -9.81 -10.04
CA ALA A 35 6.99 -8.64 -10.59
C ALA A 35 6.77 -8.74 -12.10
N THR A 36 7.75 -9.25 -12.85
CA THR A 36 7.65 -9.50 -14.30
C THR A 36 6.62 -10.59 -14.59
N TYR A 37 6.59 -11.65 -13.77
CA TYR A 37 5.57 -12.69 -13.90
C TYR A 37 4.17 -12.11 -13.68
N LYS A 38 3.95 -11.44 -12.54
CA LYS A 38 2.65 -10.92 -12.12
C LYS A 38 2.11 -9.83 -13.04
N ASN A 39 2.94 -8.82 -13.35
CA ASN A 39 2.50 -7.62 -14.06
C ASN A 39 2.73 -7.70 -15.58
N GLY A 40 3.50 -8.68 -16.03
CA GLY A 40 3.85 -8.86 -17.45
C GLY A 40 3.30 -10.15 -18.04
N ILE A 41 3.83 -11.30 -17.57
CA ILE A 41 3.52 -12.60 -18.17
C ILE A 41 2.04 -12.96 -17.97
N TYR A 42 1.53 -12.87 -16.76
CA TYR A 42 0.15 -13.22 -16.42
C TYR A 42 -0.89 -12.42 -17.22
N PRO A 43 -0.82 -11.07 -17.30
CA PRO A 43 -1.72 -10.29 -18.15
C PRO A 43 -1.62 -10.63 -19.63
N THR A 44 -0.41 -10.97 -20.12
CA THR A 44 -0.20 -11.33 -21.53
C THR A 44 -0.87 -12.66 -21.87
N ILE A 45 -0.77 -13.67 -20.98
CA ILE A 45 -1.46 -14.97 -21.13
C ILE A 45 -2.98 -14.78 -21.15
N LYS A 46 -3.51 -13.86 -20.34
CA LYS A 46 -4.95 -13.55 -20.27
C LYS A 46 -5.45 -12.65 -21.42
N GLY A 47 -4.59 -12.21 -22.32
CA GLY A 47 -4.97 -11.48 -23.53
C GLY A 47 -5.07 -9.96 -23.42
N TYR A 48 -4.81 -9.37 -22.22
CA TYR A 48 -4.81 -7.91 -22.02
C TYR A 48 -3.42 -7.31 -21.76
N GLY A 49 -2.37 -8.12 -21.88
CA GLY A 49 -0.98 -7.69 -21.77
C GLY A 49 -0.44 -7.07 -23.05
N SER A 50 0.58 -6.23 -22.91
CA SER A 50 1.37 -5.69 -24.00
C SER A 50 2.85 -6.02 -23.83
N LEU A 51 3.61 -6.03 -24.92
CA LEU A 51 5.06 -6.26 -24.86
C LEU A 51 5.76 -5.24 -23.96
N TYR A 52 5.31 -4.00 -23.95
CA TYR A 52 5.80 -2.96 -23.06
C TYR A 52 5.52 -3.30 -21.57
N LEU A 53 4.32 -3.76 -21.27
CA LEU A 53 3.92 -4.14 -19.91
C LEU A 53 4.75 -5.34 -19.41
N LEU A 54 5.08 -6.28 -20.29
CA LEU A 54 5.92 -7.44 -20.00
C LEU A 54 7.29 -7.03 -19.44
N PHE A 55 7.95 -6.08 -20.09
CA PHE A 55 9.29 -5.64 -19.68
C PHE A 55 9.30 -4.47 -18.70
N LYS A 56 8.15 -3.87 -18.40
CA LYS A 56 8.05 -2.66 -17.58
C LYS A 56 8.69 -2.80 -16.20
N PRO A 57 8.53 -3.90 -15.42
CA PRO A 57 9.20 -4.06 -14.13
C PRO A 57 10.73 -4.06 -14.24
N LEU A 58 11.27 -4.69 -15.29
CA LEU A 58 12.72 -4.70 -15.57
C LEU A 58 13.21 -3.30 -15.97
N ILE A 59 12.46 -2.60 -16.83
CA ILE A 59 12.77 -1.24 -17.26
C ILE A 59 12.78 -0.29 -16.05
N PHE A 60 11.77 -0.37 -15.20
CA PHE A 60 11.66 0.46 -14.00
C PHE A 60 12.84 0.22 -13.05
N SER A 61 13.16 -1.03 -12.77
CA SER A 61 14.28 -1.38 -11.89
C SER A 61 15.63 -0.92 -12.46
N SER A 62 15.81 -1.02 -13.77
CA SER A 62 17.02 -0.57 -14.46
C SER A 62 17.13 0.95 -14.43
N ILE A 63 16.06 1.69 -14.73
CA ILE A 63 16.04 3.15 -14.66
C ILE A 63 16.33 3.63 -13.24
N GLY A 64 15.66 3.07 -12.24
CA GLY A 64 15.88 3.42 -10.83
C GLY A 64 17.32 3.20 -10.40
N ALA A 65 17.92 2.06 -10.76
CA ALA A 65 19.32 1.75 -10.47
C ALA A 65 20.29 2.74 -11.13
N VAL A 66 20.10 3.00 -12.43
CA VAL A 66 20.96 3.91 -13.20
C VAL A 66 20.89 5.35 -12.69
N VAL A 67 19.67 5.85 -12.41
CA VAL A 67 19.48 7.21 -11.90
C VAL A 67 20.13 7.37 -10.53
N CYS A 68 19.96 6.41 -9.61
CA CYS A 68 20.62 6.47 -8.31
C CYS A 68 22.14 6.45 -8.43
N LEU A 69 22.69 5.58 -9.28
CA LEU A 69 24.13 5.50 -9.53
C LEU A 69 24.68 6.82 -10.09
N PHE A 70 24.00 7.38 -11.08
CA PHE A 70 24.41 8.63 -11.73
C PHE A 70 24.31 9.83 -10.78
N THR A 71 23.23 9.92 -9.99
CA THR A 71 23.05 10.97 -8.98
C THR A 71 24.18 10.95 -7.95
N GLU A 72 24.54 9.76 -7.45
CA GLU A 72 25.61 9.61 -6.47
C GLU A 72 26.97 9.94 -7.09
N TYR A 73 27.19 9.55 -8.35
CA TYR A 73 28.39 9.92 -9.10
C TYR A 73 28.53 11.43 -9.26
N LEU A 74 27.47 12.11 -9.72
CA LEU A 74 27.48 13.57 -9.88
C LEU A 74 27.76 14.29 -8.56
N TYR A 75 27.15 13.84 -7.46
CA TYR A 75 27.42 14.41 -6.14
C TYR A 75 28.90 14.37 -5.77
N TYR A 76 29.57 13.23 -5.97
CA TYR A 76 31.02 13.12 -5.66
C TYR A 76 31.87 13.96 -6.61
N VAL A 77 31.51 14.05 -7.89
CA VAL A 77 32.20 14.92 -8.85
C VAL A 77 32.08 16.40 -8.43
N ILE A 78 30.90 16.87 -8.07
CA ILE A 78 30.67 18.25 -7.61
C ILE A 78 31.44 18.53 -6.32
N LYS A 79 31.53 17.55 -5.44
CA LYS A 79 32.30 17.67 -4.17
C LYS A 79 33.82 17.61 -4.35
N GLY A 80 34.31 17.32 -5.54
CA GLY A 80 35.74 17.19 -5.83
C GLY A 80 36.29 15.80 -5.47
N ASP A 81 35.50 14.86 -5.01
CA ASP A 81 35.88 13.49 -4.67
C ASP A 81 35.80 12.61 -5.92
N LYS A 82 36.94 12.20 -6.49
CA LYS A 82 36.93 11.29 -7.67
C LYS A 82 36.67 9.84 -7.25
N LYS A 83 35.37 9.50 -7.00
CA LYS A 83 34.96 8.11 -6.77
C LYS A 83 34.70 7.42 -8.11
N SER A 84 35.23 6.20 -8.29
CA SER A 84 35.00 5.42 -9.49
C SER A 84 33.57 4.79 -9.49
N PHE A 85 33.00 4.49 -10.65
CA PHE A 85 31.77 3.74 -10.75
C PHE A 85 31.86 2.38 -10.04
N TYR A 86 33.02 1.73 -10.08
CA TYR A 86 33.26 0.50 -9.34
C TYR A 86 33.05 0.68 -7.84
N TYR A 87 33.55 1.77 -7.24
CA TYR A 87 33.35 2.10 -5.83
C TYR A 87 31.85 2.30 -5.52
N LEU A 88 31.13 3.03 -6.37
CA LEU A 88 29.72 3.32 -6.18
C LEU A 88 28.87 2.05 -6.22
N PHE A 89 29.25 1.10 -7.06
CA PHE A 89 28.56 -0.18 -7.19
C PHE A 89 28.87 -1.14 -6.03
N THR A 90 30.17 -1.30 -5.66
CA THR A 90 30.60 -2.36 -4.74
C THR A 90 30.70 -1.92 -3.28
N SER A 91 30.88 -0.63 -3.00
CA SER A 91 31.11 -0.12 -1.65
C SER A 91 30.03 0.84 -1.18
N SER A 92 29.47 1.64 -2.07
CA SER A 92 28.35 2.52 -1.76
C SER A 92 26.97 1.87 -2.00
N TYR A 93 26.91 0.80 -2.83
CA TYR A 93 25.65 0.13 -3.20
C TYR A 93 24.61 1.13 -3.71
N ALA A 94 25.04 2.04 -4.59
CA ALA A 94 24.23 3.15 -5.08
C ALA A 94 22.95 2.72 -5.78
N ILE A 95 22.94 1.53 -6.38
CA ILE A 95 21.77 0.99 -7.13
C ILE A 95 20.64 0.51 -6.24
N ILE A 96 20.91 0.09 -5.00
CA ILE A 96 19.93 -0.56 -4.13
C ILE A 96 18.70 0.33 -3.86
N PRO A 97 18.84 1.62 -3.48
CA PRO A 97 17.68 2.48 -3.24
C PRO A 97 16.77 2.64 -4.46
N GLY A 98 17.35 2.73 -5.67
CA GLY A 98 16.58 2.86 -6.91
C GLY A 98 15.80 1.61 -7.27
N VAL A 99 16.38 0.42 -7.08
CA VAL A 99 15.70 -0.86 -7.28
C VAL A 99 14.58 -1.04 -6.25
N PHE A 100 14.83 -0.74 -4.97
CA PHE A 100 13.77 -0.78 -3.97
C PHE A 100 12.61 0.16 -4.31
N LEU A 101 12.92 1.41 -4.69
CA LEU A 101 11.90 2.37 -5.09
C LEU A 101 11.04 1.84 -6.24
N SER A 102 11.67 1.28 -7.28
CA SER A 102 10.95 0.74 -8.44
C SER A 102 10.00 -0.40 -8.09
N LEU A 103 10.27 -1.16 -7.02
CA LEU A 103 9.42 -2.26 -6.58
C LEU A 103 8.21 -1.80 -5.73
N ILE A 104 8.31 -0.65 -5.05
CA ILE A 104 7.27 -0.15 -4.14
C ILE A 104 6.35 0.90 -4.75
N ILE A 105 6.61 1.36 -5.96
CA ILE A 105 5.71 2.26 -6.67
C ILE A 105 4.70 1.49 -7.54
N PRO A 106 3.56 2.11 -7.90
CA PRO A 106 2.60 1.54 -8.85
C PRO A 106 3.19 1.35 -10.23
N ILE A 107 2.75 0.31 -10.95
CA ILE A 107 3.29 0.02 -12.29
C ILE A 107 2.93 1.10 -13.32
N ASN A 108 1.81 1.80 -13.14
CA ASN A 108 1.38 2.86 -14.06
C ASN A 108 1.99 4.23 -13.77
N THR A 109 2.91 4.31 -12.80
CA THR A 109 3.67 5.53 -12.54
C THR A 109 4.43 5.98 -13.79
N PRO A 110 4.38 7.28 -14.15
CA PRO A 110 5.16 7.81 -15.28
C PRO A 110 6.67 7.69 -15.04
N ILE A 111 7.43 7.43 -16.10
CA ILE A 111 8.90 7.25 -16.00
C ILE A 111 9.60 8.49 -15.43
N TRP A 112 9.16 9.70 -15.81
CA TRP A 112 9.75 10.93 -15.28
C TRP A 112 9.61 11.02 -13.75
N LEU A 113 8.53 10.52 -13.18
CA LEU A 113 8.28 10.53 -11.75
C LEU A 113 9.17 9.49 -11.03
N LEU A 114 9.41 8.31 -11.64
CA LEU A 114 10.39 7.34 -11.16
C LEU A 114 11.80 7.95 -11.16
N ILE A 115 12.18 8.70 -12.20
CA ILE A 115 13.48 9.38 -12.28
C ILE A 115 13.61 10.38 -11.13
N LEU A 116 12.62 11.25 -10.92
CA LEU A 116 12.63 12.22 -9.82
C LEU A 116 12.68 11.53 -8.45
N GLY A 117 11.89 10.49 -8.23
CA GLY A 117 11.89 9.72 -6.98
C GLY A 117 13.24 9.07 -6.72
N SER A 118 13.87 8.46 -7.75
CA SER A 118 15.19 7.84 -7.65
C SER A 118 16.28 8.87 -7.39
N PHE A 119 16.20 10.05 -8.02
CA PHE A 119 17.08 11.18 -7.74
C PHE A 119 16.99 11.61 -6.28
N MET A 120 15.76 11.81 -5.75
CA MET A 120 15.55 12.18 -4.35
C MET A 120 16.00 11.10 -3.37
N ALA A 121 15.80 9.82 -3.69
CA ALA A 121 16.29 8.69 -2.90
C ALA A 121 17.82 8.74 -2.76
N SER A 122 18.54 8.83 -3.88
CA SER A 122 20.00 8.88 -3.87
C SER A 122 20.54 10.17 -3.23
N LEU A 123 19.91 11.32 -3.54
CA LEU A 123 20.30 12.62 -2.99
C LEU A 123 20.17 12.62 -1.45
N SER A 124 19.09 12.09 -0.89
CA SER A 124 18.90 11.98 0.56
C SER A 124 20.02 11.17 1.23
N LYS A 125 20.46 10.08 0.60
CA LYS A 125 21.56 9.24 1.08
C LYS A 125 22.89 10.00 1.14
N VAL A 126 23.25 10.66 0.04
CA VAL A 126 24.58 11.30 -0.05
C VAL A 126 24.70 12.58 0.77
N ILE A 127 23.62 13.38 0.88
CA ILE A 127 23.58 14.56 1.75
C ILE A 127 23.79 14.18 3.22
N MET A 128 23.24 13.04 3.65
CA MET A 128 23.41 12.54 5.03
C MET A 128 24.77 11.90 5.30
N GLY A 129 25.66 11.85 4.31
CA GLY A 129 27.03 11.34 4.45
C GLY A 129 27.29 10.00 3.80
N GLY A 130 26.38 9.49 2.97
CA GLY A 130 26.53 8.28 2.18
C GLY A 130 26.17 7.00 2.90
N PHE A 131 26.60 5.87 2.35
CA PHE A 131 26.29 4.55 2.88
C PHE A 131 26.71 4.38 4.35
N GLY A 132 25.78 3.87 5.16
CA GLY A 132 26.00 3.64 6.59
C GLY A 132 25.84 4.87 7.50
N LYS A 133 25.58 6.07 6.95
CA LYS A 133 25.37 7.31 7.70
C LYS A 133 23.98 7.91 7.48
N ASN A 134 23.18 7.35 6.58
CA ASN A 134 21.83 7.79 6.30
C ASN A 134 20.94 7.58 7.53
N LYS A 135 20.23 8.64 7.96
CA LYS A 135 19.28 8.59 9.07
C LYS A 135 17.91 8.08 8.64
N PHE A 136 17.55 8.25 7.37
CA PHE A 136 16.33 7.76 6.76
C PHE A 136 16.66 6.69 5.72
N ASN A 137 15.75 5.75 5.53
CA ASN A 137 15.85 4.81 4.42
C ASN A 137 15.68 5.56 3.10
N PRO A 138 16.69 5.57 2.21
CA PRO A 138 16.67 6.40 1.01
C PRO A 138 15.54 6.04 0.04
N ALA A 139 15.25 4.76 -0.15
CA ALA A 139 14.17 4.32 -1.02
C ALA A 139 12.81 4.83 -0.55
N LEU A 140 12.58 4.88 0.78
CA LEU A 140 11.34 5.39 1.36
C LEU A 140 11.21 6.91 1.19
N VAL A 141 12.32 7.65 1.25
CA VAL A 141 12.29 9.10 0.96
C VAL A 141 11.87 9.34 -0.48
N GLY A 142 12.44 8.59 -1.43
CA GLY A 142 12.02 8.65 -2.84
C GLY A 142 10.56 8.24 -3.05
N ALA A 143 10.11 7.18 -2.37
CA ALA A 143 8.73 6.71 -2.45
C ALA A 143 7.73 7.74 -1.89
N LEU A 144 8.03 8.35 -0.74
CA LEU A 144 7.19 9.42 -0.16
C LEU A 144 7.07 10.59 -1.14
N PHE A 145 8.18 10.96 -1.79
CA PHE A 145 8.18 12.01 -2.80
C PHE A 145 7.23 11.68 -3.96
N VAL A 146 7.29 10.46 -4.47
CA VAL A 146 6.41 10.00 -5.57
C VAL A 146 4.96 9.89 -5.12
N THR A 147 4.69 9.23 -3.99
CA THR A 147 3.33 8.81 -3.62
C THR A 147 2.52 9.89 -2.91
N VAL A 148 3.16 10.81 -2.20
CA VAL A 148 2.49 11.87 -1.45
C VAL A 148 2.54 13.21 -2.18
N ILE A 149 3.73 13.66 -2.59
CA ILE A 149 3.88 14.97 -3.23
C ILE A 149 3.26 14.98 -4.63
N PHE A 150 3.43 13.89 -5.38
CA PHE A 150 2.91 13.74 -6.73
C PHE A 150 1.77 12.70 -6.82
N SER A 151 0.95 12.58 -5.78
CA SER A 151 -0.15 11.61 -5.71
C SER A 151 -1.10 11.67 -6.91
N SER A 152 -1.39 12.86 -7.41
CA SER A 152 -2.26 13.07 -8.59
C SER A 152 -1.71 12.48 -9.89
N TYR A 153 -0.41 12.24 -9.99
CA TYR A 153 0.25 11.68 -11.17
C TYR A 153 0.56 10.19 -11.01
N ASN A 154 0.21 9.61 -9.88
CA ASN A 154 0.46 8.21 -9.58
C ASN A 154 -0.56 7.36 -10.34
N GLY A 155 -0.15 6.68 -11.41
CA GLY A 155 -1.02 6.10 -12.43
C GLY A 155 -1.83 4.86 -12.01
N GLY A 156 -1.93 4.54 -10.72
CA GLY A 156 -2.70 3.40 -10.23
C GLY A 156 -2.04 2.03 -10.42
N TYR A 157 -2.75 1.00 -9.99
CA TYR A 157 -2.26 -0.39 -9.94
C TYR A 157 -2.92 -1.24 -11.03
N LEU A 158 -2.22 -2.26 -11.51
CA LEU A 158 -2.78 -3.19 -12.50
C LEU A 158 -3.80 -4.11 -11.83
N ASN A 159 -4.95 -4.29 -12.49
CA ASN A 159 -5.93 -5.29 -12.09
C ASN A 159 -5.65 -6.60 -12.83
N ASN A 160 -5.36 -7.66 -12.08
CA ASN A 160 -5.08 -8.98 -12.63
C ASN A 160 -6.30 -9.90 -12.66
N TYR A 161 -7.46 -9.43 -12.19
CA TYR A 161 -8.71 -10.18 -12.23
C TYR A 161 -9.52 -9.81 -13.48
N GLU A 162 -10.40 -10.72 -13.89
CA GLU A 162 -11.28 -10.63 -15.07
C GLU A 162 -12.36 -9.54 -14.95
N VAL A 163 -11.98 -8.38 -14.46
CA VAL A 163 -12.86 -7.21 -14.37
C VAL A 163 -12.40 -6.24 -15.43
N ASP A 164 -13.33 -5.64 -16.14
CA ASP A 164 -13.15 -4.80 -17.33
C ASP A 164 -12.26 -3.55 -17.17
N THR A 165 -11.54 -3.43 -16.05
CA THR A 165 -10.67 -2.29 -15.76
C THR A 165 -9.19 -2.69 -15.73
N ILE A 166 -8.38 -2.04 -16.59
CA ILE A 166 -6.93 -2.22 -16.64
C ILE A 166 -6.25 -1.73 -15.34
N SER A 167 -6.85 -0.79 -14.63
CA SER A 167 -6.36 -0.29 -13.35
C SER A 167 -7.41 -0.37 -12.25
N SER A 168 -7.02 -0.81 -11.06
CA SER A 168 -7.90 -0.89 -9.91
C SER A 168 -7.28 -0.26 -8.66
N ALA A 169 -8.13 0.01 -7.68
CA ALA A 169 -7.69 0.39 -6.34
C ALA A 169 -7.09 -0.82 -5.61
N THR A 170 -6.13 -0.60 -4.73
CA THR A 170 -5.65 -1.64 -3.82
C THR A 170 -6.77 -2.06 -2.85
N PRO A 171 -6.72 -3.28 -2.28
CA PRO A 171 -7.71 -3.70 -1.28
C PRO A 171 -7.88 -2.72 -0.11
N LEU A 172 -6.80 -2.10 0.34
CA LEU A 172 -6.85 -1.08 1.39
C LEU A 172 -7.44 0.25 0.90
N ALA A 173 -7.16 0.65 -0.33
CA ALA A 173 -7.77 1.84 -0.94
C ALA A 173 -9.28 1.64 -1.14
N ASN A 174 -9.71 0.42 -1.51
CA ASN A 174 -11.13 0.07 -1.57
C ASN A 174 -11.81 0.14 -0.20
N MET A 175 -11.14 -0.32 0.86
CA MET A 175 -11.63 -0.19 2.23
C MET A 175 -11.84 1.29 2.62
N THR A 176 -10.90 2.16 2.29
CA THR A 176 -11.00 3.60 2.54
C THR A 176 -12.13 4.23 1.73
N ALA A 177 -12.22 3.91 0.44
CA ALA A 177 -13.26 4.40 -0.46
C ALA A 177 -14.68 3.97 -0.03
N SER A 178 -14.82 2.76 0.53
CA SER A 178 -16.09 2.27 1.07
C SER A 178 -16.48 2.88 2.42
N GLY A 179 -15.72 3.85 2.93
CA GLY A 179 -15.97 4.46 4.24
C GLY A 179 -15.74 3.51 5.42
N TYR A 180 -14.78 2.59 5.27
CA TYR A 180 -14.41 1.57 6.26
C TYR A 180 -15.55 0.58 6.57
N VAL A 181 -16.39 0.29 5.59
CA VAL A 181 -17.37 -0.82 5.68
C VAL A 181 -16.63 -2.14 5.48
N VAL A 182 -16.50 -2.90 6.55
CA VAL A 182 -15.71 -4.13 6.58
C VAL A 182 -16.61 -5.34 6.41
N SER A 183 -16.65 -5.89 5.19
CA SER A 183 -17.22 -7.20 4.91
C SER A 183 -16.29 -8.02 4.01
N TYR A 184 -16.34 -9.35 4.13
CA TYR A 184 -15.55 -10.26 3.29
C TYR A 184 -15.86 -10.08 1.81
N ASP A 185 -17.15 -9.92 1.51
CA ASP A 185 -17.66 -9.75 0.15
C ASP A 185 -17.17 -8.46 -0.53
N ASN A 186 -16.86 -7.42 0.24
CA ASN A 186 -16.38 -6.15 -0.30
C ASN A 186 -14.87 -6.06 -0.39
N LEU A 187 -14.16 -6.65 0.57
CA LEU A 187 -12.73 -6.44 0.72
C LEU A 187 -11.87 -7.58 0.18
N VAL A 188 -12.41 -8.80 0.14
CA VAL A 188 -11.67 -9.98 -0.29
C VAL A 188 -12.21 -10.53 -1.60
N LYS A 189 -13.50 -10.81 -1.70
CA LYS A 189 -14.11 -11.42 -2.92
C LYS A 189 -13.80 -10.68 -4.23
N PRO A 190 -13.77 -9.34 -4.32
CA PRO A 190 -13.43 -8.64 -5.55
C PRO A 190 -12.01 -8.93 -6.05
N TYR A 191 -11.16 -9.45 -5.17
CA TYR A 191 -9.77 -9.81 -5.45
C TYR A 191 -9.53 -11.33 -5.37
N GLY A 192 -10.59 -12.14 -5.40
CA GLY A 192 -10.54 -13.60 -5.31
C GLY A 192 -10.67 -14.11 -3.89
N SER A 193 -9.62 -14.64 -3.32
CA SER A 193 -9.57 -15.27 -1.99
C SER A 193 -8.36 -14.78 -1.18
N LEU A 194 -8.33 -15.11 0.12
CA LEU A 194 -7.15 -14.86 0.95
C LEU A 194 -5.89 -15.59 0.45
N LEU A 195 -6.04 -16.68 -0.32
CA LEU A 195 -4.91 -17.34 -0.97
C LEU A 195 -4.30 -16.45 -2.06
N ASP A 196 -5.09 -15.67 -2.77
CA ASP A 196 -4.61 -14.73 -3.78
C ASP A 196 -3.82 -13.59 -3.12
N PHE A 197 -4.22 -13.14 -1.92
CA PHE A 197 -3.44 -12.21 -1.12
C PHE A 197 -2.11 -12.82 -0.68
N PHE A 198 -2.10 -14.10 -0.31
CA PHE A 198 -0.90 -14.80 0.12
C PHE A 198 0.08 -15.02 -1.03
N VAL A 199 -0.39 -15.45 -2.19
CA VAL A 199 0.43 -15.62 -3.41
C VAL A 199 0.87 -14.27 -3.97
N GLY A 200 0.01 -13.23 -3.86
CA GLY A 200 0.29 -11.88 -4.32
C GLY A 200 -0.33 -11.53 -5.68
N SER A 201 -1.39 -12.24 -6.08
CA SER A 201 -2.11 -11.98 -7.34
C SER A 201 -2.98 -10.71 -7.27
N ILE A 202 -3.06 -10.03 -6.13
CA ILE A 202 -3.87 -8.84 -5.88
C ILE A 202 -3.25 -7.57 -6.50
N PRO A 203 -4.07 -6.52 -6.79
CA PRO A 203 -3.56 -5.20 -7.17
C PRO A 203 -2.68 -4.61 -6.05
N GLY A 204 -1.55 -4.06 -6.44
CA GLY A 204 -0.58 -3.46 -5.52
C GLY A 204 0.69 -3.06 -6.24
N SER A 205 1.66 -2.55 -5.50
CA SER A 205 2.95 -2.10 -6.04
C SER A 205 3.67 -3.21 -6.82
N ILE A 206 4.63 -2.81 -7.63
CA ILE A 206 5.25 -3.70 -8.64
C ILE A 206 5.75 -5.02 -8.04
N GLY A 207 6.46 -4.99 -6.90
CA GLY A 207 7.14 -6.15 -6.34
C GLY A 207 6.74 -6.55 -4.91
N GLU A 208 5.88 -5.80 -4.22
CA GLU A 208 5.64 -6.00 -2.77
C GLU A 208 4.46 -6.91 -2.41
N THR A 209 3.72 -7.42 -3.40
CA THR A 209 2.42 -8.09 -3.15
C THR A 209 2.52 -9.54 -2.72
N SER A 210 3.60 -10.27 -3.04
CA SER A 210 3.71 -11.70 -2.71
C SER A 210 4.14 -11.93 -1.27
N SER A 211 3.20 -12.19 -0.39
CA SER A 211 3.46 -12.56 1.00
C SER A 211 4.25 -13.86 1.10
N LEU A 212 3.98 -14.84 0.23
CA LEU A 212 4.71 -16.09 0.17
C LEU A 212 6.21 -15.88 -0.08
N LEU A 213 6.55 -15.10 -1.12
CA LEU A 213 7.96 -14.80 -1.45
C LEU A 213 8.64 -14.05 -0.31
N ILE A 214 7.95 -13.10 0.32
CA ILE A 214 8.49 -12.31 1.43
C ILE A 214 8.77 -13.21 2.64
N ILE A 215 7.90 -14.16 2.96
CA ILE A 215 8.10 -15.13 4.06
C ILE A 215 9.31 -16.03 3.79
N LEU A 216 9.47 -16.52 2.56
CA LEU A 216 10.64 -17.31 2.18
C LEU A 216 11.94 -16.51 2.32
N VAL A 217 11.92 -15.25 1.88
CA VAL A 217 13.04 -14.31 2.04
C VAL A 217 13.32 -14.03 3.52
N PHE A 218 12.28 -13.84 4.33
CA PHE A 218 12.42 -13.66 5.78
C PHE A 218 13.11 -14.84 6.44
N ILE A 219 12.70 -16.06 6.12
CA ILE A 219 13.31 -17.30 6.66
C ILE A 219 14.79 -17.36 6.26
N TYR A 220 15.12 -17.08 5.00
CA TYR A 220 16.49 -17.05 4.52
C TYR A 220 17.36 -16.01 5.25
N LEU A 221 16.89 -14.77 5.32
CA LEU A 221 17.63 -13.67 5.97
C LEU A 221 17.78 -13.89 7.48
N ALA A 222 16.75 -14.45 8.14
CA ALA A 222 16.78 -14.82 9.55
C ALA A 222 17.77 -15.96 9.82
N TYR A 223 17.75 -16.99 8.99
CA TYR A 223 18.70 -18.14 9.07
C TYR A 223 20.14 -17.66 8.92
N LYS A 224 20.40 -16.78 7.97
CA LYS A 224 21.73 -16.16 7.77
C LYS A 224 22.06 -15.11 8.83
N ARG A 225 21.14 -14.73 9.71
CA ARG A 225 21.29 -13.65 10.70
C ARG A 225 21.63 -12.29 10.08
N TYR A 226 21.19 -12.05 8.84
CA TYR A 226 21.42 -10.79 8.14
C TYR A 226 20.46 -9.69 8.60
N ILE A 227 19.32 -10.06 9.17
CA ILE A 227 18.31 -9.13 9.70
C ILE A 227 18.05 -9.37 11.19
N LYS A 228 17.56 -8.33 11.85
CA LYS A 228 17.13 -8.36 13.26
C LYS A 228 15.66 -8.79 13.33
N VAL A 229 15.40 -10.08 13.49
CA VAL A 229 14.06 -10.69 13.45
C VAL A 229 13.04 -10.10 14.44
N ARG A 230 13.50 -9.44 15.53
CA ARG A 230 12.62 -8.84 16.53
C ARG A 230 11.73 -7.74 15.98
N ILE A 231 12.24 -6.93 15.04
CA ILE A 231 11.48 -5.83 14.44
C ILE A 231 10.30 -6.36 13.61
N PRO A 232 10.50 -7.19 12.58
CA PRO A 232 9.37 -7.69 11.78
C PRO A 232 8.38 -8.51 12.60
N ILE A 233 8.87 -9.33 13.56
CA ILE A 233 7.98 -10.12 14.41
C ILE A 233 7.10 -9.22 15.29
N SER A 234 7.70 -8.26 16.01
CA SER A 234 6.92 -7.36 16.88
C SER A 234 5.99 -6.45 16.07
N TYR A 235 6.39 -6.04 14.86
CA TYR A 235 5.54 -5.24 13.98
C TYR A 235 4.29 -6.03 13.53
N VAL A 236 4.48 -7.22 12.96
CA VAL A 236 3.38 -8.07 12.50
C VAL A 236 2.48 -8.47 13.68
N LEU A 237 3.06 -8.84 14.82
CA LEU A 237 2.29 -9.17 16.03
C LEU A 237 1.43 -7.99 16.50
N THR A 238 1.95 -6.76 16.50
CA THR A 238 1.18 -5.57 16.91
C THR A 238 0.00 -5.34 15.98
N VAL A 239 0.20 -5.41 14.67
CA VAL A 239 -0.89 -5.30 13.69
C VAL A 239 -1.91 -6.42 13.87
N SER A 240 -1.45 -7.66 14.12
CA SER A 240 -2.32 -8.81 14.37
C SER A 240 -3.18 -8.61 15.61
N VAL A 241 -2.59 -8.13 16.71
CA VAL A 241 -3.32 -7.89 17.97
C VAL A 241 -4.34 -6.77 17.82
N ILE A 242 -3.99 -5.64 17.18
CA ILE A 242 -4.94 -4.56 16.90
C ILE A 242 -6.09 -5.09 16.03
N SER A 243 -5.79 -5.80 14.94
CA SER A 243 -6.81 -6.36 14.04
C SER A 243 -7.70 -7.38 14.74
N LEU A 244 -7.14 -8.22 15.63
CA LEU A 244 -7.90 -9.17 16.43
C LEU A 244 -8.85 -8.45 17.41
N MET A 245 -8.39 -7.38 18.05
CA MET A 245 -9.24 -6.56 18.90
C MET A 245 -10.39 -5.92 18.10
N LEU A 246 -10.11 -5.43 16.88
CA LEU A 246 -11.15 -4.92 16.00
C LEU A 246 -12.17 -6.01 15.62
N CYS A 247 -11.72 -7.24 15.37
CA CYS A 247 -12.61 -8.37 15.14
C CYS A 247 -13.55 -8.62 16.33
N ILE A 248 -13.04 -8.57 17.55
CA ILE A 248 -13.82 -8.78 18.78
C ILE A 248 -14.79 -7.63 19.03
N ILE A 249 -14.36 -6.38 18.89
CA ILE A 249 -15.16 -5.18 19.21
C ILE A 249 -16.31 -5.01 18.20
N LYS A 250 -16.07 -5.35 16.92
CA LYS A 250 -17.01 -5.10 15.82
C LYS A 250 -17.67 -6.36 15.29
N ASP A 251 -17.45 -7.52 15.92
CA ASP A 251 -17.94 -8.83 15.48
C ASP A 251 -17.61 -9.13 14.01
N ILE A 252 -16.33 -8.92 13.64
CA ILE A 252 -15.81 -9.18 12.32
C ILE A 252 -15.08 -10.53 12.34
N GLY A 253 -15.21 -11.34 11.27
CA GLY A 253 -14.53 -12.62 11.19
C GLY A 253 -13.00 -12.52 11.23
N LEU A 254 -12.32 -13.57 11.72
CA LEU A 254 -10.86 -13.64 11.84
C LEU A 254 -10.09 -13.44 10.51
N TRP A 255 -10.77 -13.57 9.36
CA TRP A 255 -10.21 -13.25 8.05
C TRP A 255 -9.63 -11.84 7.96
N PHE A 256 -10.19 -10.91 8.75
CA PHE A 256 -9.77 -9.51 8.76
C PHE A 256 -8.36 -9.31 9.32
N VAL A 257 -7.92 -10.17 10.23
CA VAL A 257 -6.53 -10.19 10.71
C VAL A 257 -5.59 -10.51 9.56
N LEU A 258 -5.88 -11.56 8.79
CA LEU A 258 -5.09 -11.94 7.61
C LEU A 258 -5.14 -10.86 6.53
N PHE A 259 -6.30 -10.27 6.28
CA PHE A 259 -6.44 -9.15 5.37
C PHE A 259 -5.47 -8.00 5.71
N ASN A 260 -5.41 -7.57 6.98
CA ASN A 260 -4.52 -6.50 7.41
C ASN A 260 -3.03 -6.84 7.30
N ILE A 261 -2.65 -8.11 7.49
CA ILE A 261 -1.26 -8.56 7.39
C ILE A 261 -0.83 -8.69 5.92
N LEU A 262 -1.69 -9.28 5.09
CA LEU A 262 -1.35 -9.65 3.71
C LEU A 262 -1.51 -8.49 2.72
N SER A 263 -2.20 -7.39 3.10
CA SER A 263 -2.43 -6.23 2.24
C SER A 263 -1.47 -5.07 2.50
N GLY A 264 -1.26 -4.24 1.47
CA GLY A 264 -0.60 -2.94 1.55
C GLY A 264 0.90 -2.99 1.88
N GLY A 265 1.62 -3.98 1.38
CA GLY A 265 3.09 -4.04 1.49
C GLY A 265 3.63 -4.16 2.92
N LEU A 266 2.79 -4.49 3.91
CA LEU A 266 3.19 -4.57 5.32
C LEU A 266 4.36 -5.54 5.52
N LEU A 267 4.25 -6.75 4.99
CA LEU A 267 5.30 -7.78 5.12
C LEU A 267 6.59 -7.36 4.41
N PHE A 268 6.49 -6.75 3.22
CA PHE A 268 7.66 -6.25 2.48
C PHE A 268 8.37 -5.15 3.27
N GLY A 269 7.62 -4.18 3.78
CA GLY A 269 8.13 -3.12 4.65
C GLY A 269 8.76 -3.67 5.93
N ALA A 270 8.11 -4.64 6.59
CA ALA A 270 8.58 -5.25 7.82
C ALA A 270 9.91 -6.00 7.65
N VAL A 271 10.04 -6.78 6.56
CA VAL A 271 11.19 -7.68 6.35
C VAL A 271 12.38 -6.98 5.71
N LEU A 272 12.14 -6.13 4.70
CA LEU A 272 13.22 -5.57 3.88
C LEU A 272 13.56 -4.11 4.20
N MET A 273 12.58 -3.32 4.67
CA MET A 273 12.80 -1.88 4.86
C MET A 273 12.97 -1.51 6.33
N ALA A 274 12.16 -2.08 7.23
CA ALA A 274 12.25 -1.81 8.65
C ALA A 274 13.43 -2.54 9.33
N THR A 275 14.12 -3.44 8.62
CA THR A 275 15.31 -4.14 9.12
C THR A 275 16.62 -3.57 8.65
N ASP A 276 16.61 -2.43 7.95
CA ASP A 276 17.83 -1.73 7.54
C ASP A 276 18.74 -1.48 8.75
N PRO A 277 19.95 -2.03 8.77
CA PRO A 277 20.81 -1.97 9.96
C PRO A 277 21.23 -0.55 10.36
N VAL A 278 21.14 0.42 9.46
CA VAL A 278 21.55 1.81 9.70
C VAL A 278 20.45 2.62 10.39
N THR A 279 19.20 2.41 10.00
CA THR A 279 18.06 3.25 10.43
C THR A 279 17.22 2.64 11.56
N THR A 280 17.58 1.42 12.03
CA THR A 280 16.83 0.68 13.04
C THR A 280 17.44 0.77 14.45
N PRO A 281 16.63 0.59 15.52
CA PRO A 281 17.15 0.55 16.89
C PRO A 281 18.22 -0.52 17.11
N ILE A 282 19.27 -0.18 17.86
CA ILE A 282 20.42 -1.05 18.08
C ILE A 282 20.12 -2.11 19.15
N SER A 283 19.47 -1.71 20.25
CA SER A 283 19.21 -2.60 21.40
C SER A 283 18.06 -3.57 21.14
N ASN A 284 18.15 -4.78 21.72
CA ASN A 284 17.10 -5.81 21.58
C ASN A 284 15.72 -5.33 22.01
N ARG A 285 15.63 -4.57 23.12
CA ARG A 285 14.38 -3.98 23.61
C ARG A 285 13.91 -2.83 22.71
N GLY A 286 14.86 -2.00 22.24
CA GLY A 286 14.55 -0.95 21.29
C GLY A 286 13.97 -1.48 19.98
N GLN A 287 14.41 -2.65 19.53
CA GLN A 287 13.85 -3.33 18.34
C GLN A 287 12.39 -3.74 18.53
N ILE A 288 12.06 -4.29 19.72
CA ILE A 288 10.68 -4.65 20.06
C ILE A 288 9.79 -3.41 20.15
N ILE A 289 10.26 -2.37 20.85
CA ILE A 289 9.54 -1.08 20.97
C ILE A 289 9.35 -0.48 19.57
N GLY A 290 10.40 -0.48 18.74
CA GLY A 290 10.32 0.01 17.36
C GLY A 290 9.28 -0.72 16.52
N GLY A 291 9.19 -2.06 16.63
CA GLY A 291 8.16 -2.84 15.95
C GLY A 291 6.74 -2.55 16.46
N ILE A 292 6.57 -2.33 17.77
CA ILE A 292 5.27 -1.93 18.35
C ILE A 292 4.86 -0.54 17.81
N ILE A 293 5.77 0.43 17.82
CA ILE A 293 5.53 1.76 17.25
C ILE A 293 5.14 1.66 15.78
N LEU A 294 5.86 0.85 14.98
CA LEU A 294 5.51 0.62 13.58
C LEU A 294 4.08 0.10 13.42
N GLY A 295 3.71 -0.94 14.19
CA GLY A 295 2.37 -1.52 14.12
C GLY A 295 1.28 -0.51 14.45
N ILE A 296 1.44 0.22 15.54
CA ILE A 296 0.51 1.25 15.98
C ILE A 296 0.36 2.36 14.93
N VAL A 297 1.48 2.93 14.48
CA VAL A 297 1.46 4.03 13.51
C VAL A 297 0.87 3.59 12.18
N THR A 298 1.21 2.38 11.72
CA THR A 298 0.63 1.84 10.47
C THR A 298 -0.89 1.72 10.57
N MET A 299 -1.40 1.18 11.69
CA MET A 299 -2.85 1.03 11.87
C MET A 299 -3.55 2.39 12.02
N ILE A 300 -2.96 3.35 12.72
CA ILE A 300 -3.48 4.71 12.80
C ILE A 300 -3.56 5.33 11.39
N ILE A 301 -2.50 5.25 10.60
CA ILE A 301 -2.48 5.84 9.27
C ILE A 301 -3.53 5.17 8.38
N ARG A 302 -3.64 3.85 8.38
CA ARG A 302 -4.62 3.09 7.57
C ARG A 302 -6.07 3.48 7.83
N TYR A 303 -6.42 3.76 9.09
CA TYR A 303 -7.82 3.98 9.50
C TYR A 303 -8.18 5.44 9.77
N MET A 304 -7.19 6.32 9.94
CA MET A 304 -7.44 7.72 10.31
C MET A 304 -6.99 8.73 9.26
N THR A 305 -6.31 8.27 8.20
CA THR A 305 -5.85 9.15 7.14
C THR A 305 -6.31 8.65 5.76
N PRO A 306 -6.35 9.50 4.73
CA PRO A 306 -6.67 9.07 3.37
C PRO A 306 -5.54 8.26 2.71
N LEU A 307 -4.47 7.93 3.44
CA LEU A 307 -3.31 7.17 2.95
C LEU A 307 -3.44 5.69 3.37
N PRO A 308 -4.08 4.84 2.56
CA PRO A 308 -4.49 3.50 2.99
C PRO A 308 -3.32 2.57 3.32
N GLU A 309 -2.17 2.74 2.71
CA GLU A 309 -1.06 1.81 2.92
C GLU A 309 -0.28 2.07 4.20
N GLY A 310 0.05 3.32 4.52
CA GLY A 310 0.64 3.74 5.79
C GLY A 310 2.03 3.21 6.14
N VAL A 311 2.49 2.12 5.52
CA VAL A 311 3.74 1.42 5.87
C VAL A 311 4.97 2.29 5.63
N LEU A 312 5.02 2.99 4.48
CA LEU A 312 6.16 3.82 4.09
C LEU A 312 6.39 4.96 5.11
N ILE A 313 5.30 5.63 5.48
CA ILE A 313 5.33 6.74 6.44
C ILE A 313 5.66 6.24 7.85
N SER A 314 5.10 5.10 8.26
CA SER A 314 5.38 4.54 9.59
C SER A 314 6.85 4.18 9.76
N ILE A 315 7.52 3.65 8.72
CA ILE A 315 8.96 3.35 8.78
C ILE A 315 9.78 4.65 8.82
N LEU A 316 9.41 5.69 8.09
CA LEU A 316 10.09 6.99 8.18
C LEU A 316 9.93 7.61 9.57
N ILE A 317 8.75 7.50 10.20
CA ILE A 317 8.52 7.91 11.58
C ILE A 317 9.41 7.09 12.53
N LEU A 318 9.50 5.78 12.35
CA LEU A 318 10.41 4.95 13.14
C LEU A 318 11.86 5.43 13.01
N ASN A 319 12.31 5.79 11.81
CA ASN A 319 13.67 6.27 11.59
C ASN A 319 13.97 7.50 12.46
N VAL A 320 13.01 8.43 12.60
CA VAL A 320 13.10 9.57 13.54
C VAL A 320 13.09 9.07 14.99
N CYS A 321 12.14 8.22 15.36
CA CYS A 321 12.00 7.69 16.70
C CYS A 321 13.21 6.87 17.14
N THR A 322 13.94 6.24 16.22
CA THR A 322 15.14 5.44 16.48
C THR A 322 16.20 6.23 17.25
N ILE A 323 16.36 7.52 16.98
CA ILE A 323 17.30 8.39 17.67
C ILE A 323 16.93 8.44 19.15
N PHE A 324 15.66 8.67 19.47
CA PHE A 324 15.14 8.74 20.84
C PHE A 324 15.17 7.35 21.50
N ILE A 325 14.75 6.29 20.81
CA ILE A 325 14.76 4.92 21.32
C ILE A 325 16.19 4.52 21.73
N ASN A 326 17.18 4.78 20.89
CA ASN A 326 18.58 4.47 21.19
C ASN A 326 19.08 5.28 22.38
N TYR A 327 18.79 6.58 22.44
CA TYR A 327 19.16 7.45 23.56
C TYR A 327 18.58 6.93 24.89
N PHE A 328 17.28 6.68 24.95
CA PHE A 328 16.62 6.18 26.17
C PHE A 328 17.11 4.79 26.56
N THR A 329 17.28 3.87 25.61
CA THR A 329 17.74 2.51 25.92
C THR A 329 19.19 2.49 26.38
N THR A 330 20.01 3.46 26.00
CA THR A 330 21.41 3.62 26.46
C THR A 330 21.46 4.22 27.86
N ILE A 331 20.74 5.33 28.12
CA ILE A 331 20.71 5.99 29.44
C ILE A 331 20.12 5.07 30.51
N LEU A 332 19.05 4.35 30.16
CA LEU A 332 18.34 3.47 31.08
C LEU A 332 18.96 2.06 31.15
N TYR A 333 20.16 1.86 30.60
CA TYR A 333 20.80 0.54 30.55
C TYR A 333 20.85 -0.16 31.91
N ASN A 334 21.20 0.57 32.96
CA ASN A 334 21.30 0.05 34.34
C ASN A 334 19.97 0.04 35.11
N LYS A 335 18.86 0.56 34.54
CA LYS A 335 17.55 0.65 35.19
C LYS A 335 16.57 -0.36 34.58
N ASN A 336 16.76 -1.65 34.91
CA ASN A 336 15.93 -2.72 34.34
C ASN A 336 14.43 -2.54 34.58
N ILE A 337 14.03 -2.08 35.76
CA ILE A 337 12.63 -1.85 36.15
C ILE A 337 12.00 -0.79 35.23
N VAL A 338 12.65 0.37 35.07
CA VAL A 338 12.14 1.46 34.24
C VAL A 338 11.98 1.01 32.77
N ARG A 339 12.94 0.25 32.24
CA ARG A 339 12.85 -0.28 30.87
C ARG A 339 11.70 -1.27 30.70
N ASN A 340 11.42 -2.10 31.71
CA ASN A 340 10.29 -3.01 31.69
C ASN A 340 8.96 -2.25 31.75
N ILE A 341 8.86 -1.21 32.61
CA ILE A 341 7.68 -0.34 32.67
C ILE A 341 7.41 0.31 31.30
N ILE A 342 8.43 0.86 30.64
CA ILE A 342 8.29 1.47 29.32
C ILE A 342 7.75 0.43 28.31
N MET A 343 8.28 -0.79 28.28
CA MET A 343 7.76 -1.85 27.40
C MET A 343 6.29 -2.15 27.68
N VAL A 344 5.92 -2.27 28.96
CA VAL A 344 4.53 -2.54 29.36
C VAL A 344 3.60 -1.40 28.92
N VAL A 345 4.02 -0.15 29.07
CA VAL A 345 3.25 1.02 28.62
C VAL A 345 3.01 0.97 27.09
N PHE A 346 4.03 0.64 26.29
CA PHE A 346 3.85 0.48 24.83
C PHE A 346 2.89 -0.68 24.48
N ILE A 347 2.97 -1.80 25.19
CA ILE A 347 2.06 -2.94 24.95
C ILE A 347 0.62 -2.53 25.36
N LEU A 348 0.45 -1.89 26.51
CA LEU A 348 -0.87 -1.46 26.98
C LEU A 348 -1.48 -0.36 26.09
N SER A 349 -0.68 0.45 25.39
CA SER A 349 -1.19 1.48 24.48
C SER A 349 -1.94 0.90 23.27
N ILE A 350 -1.77 -0.38 22.97
CA ILE A 350 -2.48 -1.07 21.88
C ILE A 350 -4.00 -1.07 22.14
N ILE A 351 -4.41 -1.22 23.40
CA ILE A 351 -5.83 -1.32 23.78
C ILE A 351 -6.61 -0.04 23.42
N PRO A 352 -6.27 1.15 23.96
CA PRO A 352 -6.99 2.38 23.65
C PRO A 352 -6.94 2.73 22.18
N ILE A 353 -5.84 2.45 21.48
CA ILE A 353 -5.71 2.70 20.05
C ILE A 353 -6.70 1.82 19.27
N SER A 354 -6.87 0.55 19.65
CA SER A 354 -7.86 -0.33 19.02
C SER A 354 -9.29 0.18 19.16
N PHE A 355 -9.64 0.75 20.34
CA PHE A 355 -10.95 1.39 20.55
C PHE A 355 -11.14 2.62 19.64
N VAL A 356 -10.15 3.51 19.59
CA VAL A 356 -10.21 4.71 18.74
C VAL A 356 -10.37 4.34 17.25
N ILE A 357 -9.64 3.32 16.79
CA ILE A 357 -9.78 2.82 15.41
C ILE A 357 -11.16 2.18 15.19
N SER A 358 -11.69 1.46 16.18
CA SER A 358 -12.98 0.78 16.06
C SER A 358 -14.13 1.75 15.75
N ASP A 359 -14.08 2.98 16.23
CA ASP A 359 -15.11 4.00 15.97
C ASP A 359 -15.23 4.37 14.48
N LYS A 360 -14.18 4.15 13.70
CA LYS A 360 -14.18 4.40 12.25
C LYS A 360 -14.73 3.23 11.43
N ILE A 361 -14.70 2.04 11.98
CA ILE A 361 -15.09 0.81 11.28
C ILE A 361 -16.57 0.55 11.46
N THR A 362 -17.27 0.29 10.37
CA THR A 362 -18.67 -0.14 10.37
C THR A 362 -18.80 -1.55 9.82
N ASN A 363 -19.57 -2.39 10.52
CA ASN A 363 -19.89 -3.77 10.09
C ASN A 363 -21.29 -3.84 9.48
N LYS A 364 -21.82 -2.73 8.98
CA LYS A 364 -23.13 -2.73 8.34
C LYS A 364 -23.02 -3.34 6.94
N PRO A 365 -23.92 -4.25 6.56
CA PRO A 365 -24.02 -4.70 5.19
C PRO A 365 -24.22 -3.51 4.25
N LEU A 366 -23.71 -3.64 3.04
CA LEU A 366 -23.74 -2.58 2.03
C LEU A 366 -25.14 -2.24 1.49
N ASP A 367 -26.16 -2.98 1.87
CA ASP A 367 -27.56 -2.79 1.42
C ASP A 367 -28.20 -1.50 1.94
N ASP A 368 -27.69 -0.87 2.99
CA ASP A 368 -28.26 0.37 3.57
C ASP A 368 -27.84 1.66 2.83
N SER A 369 -27.26 1.57 1.65
CA SER A 369 -26.72 2.73 0.94
C SER A 369 -27.69 3.41 -0.04
N PHE A 370 -28.93 2.94 -0.13
CA PHE A 370 -29.98 3.59 -0.90
C PHE A 370 -30.85 4.46 0.01
N GLU A 371 -30.93 5.75 -0.30
CA GLU A 371 -31.67 6.74 0.46
C GLU A 371 -32.46 7.63 -0.51
N VAL A 372 -33.75 7.76 -0.30
CA VAL A 372 -34.58 8.73 -1.01
C VAL A 372 -34.47 10.06 -0.28
N LEU A 373 -33.80 11.02 -0.89
CA LEU A 373 -33.56 12.35 -0.31
C LEU A 373 -34.76 13.27 -0.44
N SER A 374 -35.46 13.19 -1.58
CA SER A 374 -36.70 13.95 -1.82
C SER A 374 -37.59 13.26 -2.84
N LYS A 375 -38.88 13.40 -2.65
CA LYS A 375 -39.95 12.94 -3.57
C LYS A 375 -40.89 14.09 -3.79
N ALA A 376 -40.90 14.62 -5.00
CA ALA A 376 -41.75 15.77 -5.36
C ALA A 376 -42.66 15.41 -6.54
N LYS A 377 -43.95 15.71 -6.45
CA LYS A 377 -44.90 15.50 -7.53
C LYS A 377 -45.14 16.82 -8.23
N ASN A 378 -44.89 16.87 -9.54
CA ASN A 378 -45.06 18.05 -10.37
C ASN A 378 -45.98 17.73 -11.58
N GLY A 379 -47.29 17.91 -11.44
CA GLY A 379 -48.27 17.50 -12.44
C GLY A 379 -48.31 15.98 -12.58
N ASN A 380 -48.06 15.47 -13.79
CA ASN A 380 -48.01 14.04 -14.09
C ASN A 380 -46.64 13.42 -13.81
N ASP A 381 -45.65 14.25 -13.45
CA ASP A 381 -44.28 13.78 -13.21
C ASP A 381 -44.03 13.64 -11.70
N THR A 382 -43.37 12.53 -11.32
CA THR A 382 -42.86 12.33 -9.97
C THR A 382 -41.33 12.36 -10.04
N ILE A 383 -40.74 13.30 -9.32
CA ILE A 383 -39.31 13.51 -9.29
C ILE A 383 -38.72 12.92 -8.01
N TYR A 384 -37.82 11.98 -8.15
CA TYR A 384 -37.03 11.41 -7.07
C TYR A 384 -35.62 11.97 -7.08
N GLU A 385 -35.16 12.44 -5.96
CA GLU A 385 -33.74 12.59 -5.70
C GLU A 385 -33.30 11.44 -4.79
N VAL A 386 -32.43 10.60 -5.31
CA VAL A 386 -31.95 9.43 -4.59
C VAL A 386 -30.45 9.50 -4.44
N ARG A 387 -29.99 8.94 -3.34
CA ARG A 387 -28.58 8.78 -3.05
C ARG A 387 -28.28 7.30 -2.97
N GLY A 388 -27.26 6.86 -3.67
CA GLY A 388 -26.89 5.46 -3.71
C GLY A 388 -25.41 5.22 -3.65
N ARG A 389 -25.06 3.95 -3.49
CA ARG A 389 -23.68 3.50 -3.54
C ARG A 389 -23.19 3.51 -4.98
N GLY A 390 -21.91 3.86 -5.14
CA GLY A 390 -21.12 3.63 -6.33
C GLY A 390 -19.81 2.95 -6.02
N TYR A 391 -18.90 2.89 -6.98
CA TYR A 391 -17.57 2.34 -6.81
C TYR A 391 -16.73 3.11 -5.77
N ALA A 392 -16.89 4.44 -5.72
CA ALA A 392 -16.21 5.30 -4.76
C ALA A 392 -16.77 5.22 -3.32
N GLY A 393 -17.78 4.37 -3.07
CA GLY A 393 -18.34 4.11 -1.75
C GLY A 393 -19.79 4.50 -1.57
N ASN A 394 -20.27 4.44 -0.32
CA ASN A 394 -21.66 4.75 0.03
C ASN A 394 -21.97 6.23 -0.23
N GLY A 395 -23.07 6.49 -0.92
CA GLY A 395 -23.52 7.84 -1.23
C GLY A 395 -22.68 8.59 -2.26
N SER A 396 -21.81 7.89 -2.99
CA SER A 396 -20.97 8.48 -4.04
C SER A 396 -21.76 8.91 -5.28
N LEU A 397 -22.95 8.32 -5.48
CA LEU A 397 -23.88 8.65 -6.56
C LEU A 397 -25.11 9.35 -6.00
N LYS A 398 -25.42 10.54 -6.51
CA LYS A 398 -26.69 11.24 -6.29
C LYS A 398 -27.39 11.43 -7.64
N LEU A 399 -28.56 10.82 -7.78
CA LEU A 399 -29.33 10.79 -9.01
C LEU A 399 -30.64 11.55 -8.85
N LYS A 400 -31.08 12.18 -9.94
CA LYS A 400 -32.42 12.67 -10.12
C LYS A 400 -33.13 11.81 -11.16
N ILE A 401 -34.22 11.15 -10.74
CA ILE A 401 -34.97 10.24 -11.57
C ILE A 401 -36.40 10.80 -11.72
N VAL A 402 -36.84 10.96 -12.94
CA VAL A 402 -38.16 11.49 -13.26
C VAL A 402 -39.02 10.37 -13.79
N PHE A 403 -40.15 10.14 -13.11
CA PHE A 403 -41.18 9.22 -13.55
C PHE A 403 -42.35 10.02 -14.15
N THR A 404 -42.80 9.63 -15.34
CA THR A 404 -44.03 10.12 -15.96
C THR A 404 -44.99 8.94 -16.12
N GLY A 405 -46.07 8.94 -15.33
CA GLY A 405 -46.88 7.72 -15.16
C GLY A 405 -46.05 6.61 -14.53
N ASN A 406 -46.10 5.38 -15.09
CA ASN A 406 -45.33 4.24 -14.59
C ASN A 406 -43.99 4.01 -15.27
N LYS A 407 -43.42 5.04 -15.92
CA LYS A 407 -42.17 4.89 -16.66
C LYS A 407 -41.15 5.97 -16.26
N ILE A 408 -39.90 5.56 -16.15
CA ILE A 408 -38.79 6.49 -16.03
C ILE A 408 -38.58 7.18 -17.39
N THR A 409 -38.65 8.49 -17.39
CA THR A 409 -38.48 9.31 -18.60
C THR A 409 -37.09 9.96 -18.63
N LYS A 410 -36.49 10.23 -17.48
CA LYS A 410 -35.19 10.88 -17.39
C LYS A 410 -34.42 10.47 -16.16
N ILE A 411 -33.11 10.29 -16.33
CA ILE A 411 -32.15 10.04 -15.25
C ILE A 411 -31.01 11.05 -15.40
N ASP A 412 -30.81 11.88 -14.40
CA ASP A 412 -29.72 12.86 -14.34
C ASP A 412 -28.82 12.54 -13.13
N VAL A 413 -27.49 12.63 -13.29
CA VAL A 413 -26.55 12.54 -12.19
C VAL A 413 -26.33 13.93 -11.60
N ILE A 414 -26.82 14.17 -10.38
CA ILE A 414 -26.66 15.46 -9.68
C ILE A 414 -25.23 15.61 -9.16
N LYS A 415 -24.68 14.52 -8.57
CA LYS A 415 -23.35 14.47 -8.02
C LYS A 415 -22.80 13.07 -8.17
N SER A 416 -21.56 12.97 -8.61
CA SER A 416 -20.81 11.72 -8.67
C SER A 416 -19.38 11.95 -8.21
N ASN A 417 -18.91 11.06 -7.32
CA ASN A 417 -17.51 10.98 -6.94
C ASN A 417 -16.82 9.80 -7.66
N GLU A 418 -17.46 9.27 -8.70
CA GLU A 418 -16.97 8.13 -9.47
C GLU A 418 -15.86 8.54 -10.44
N THR A 419 -14.81 7.74 -10.52
CA THR A 419 -13.68 7.96 -11.42
C THR A 419 -14.09 7.90 -12.89
N TYR A 420 -15.09 7.07 -13.20
CA TYR A 420 -15.50 6.76 -14.58
C TYR A 420 -16.85 7.38 -14.97
N THR A 421 -17.30 8.42 -14.27
CA THR A 421 -18.55 9.13 -14.58
C THR A 421 -18.58 9.59 -16.05
N LYS A 422 -17.45 10.03 -16.60
CA LYS A 422 -17.34 10.42 -18.00
C LYS A 422 -17.71 9.29 -18.97
N MET A 423 -17.32 8.05 -18.69
CA MET A 423 -17.65 6.88 -19.52
C MET A 423 -19.16 6.60 -19.53
N ILE A 424 -19.85 6.87 -18.41
CA ILE A 424 -21.33 6.74 -18.33
C ILE A 424 -22.02 7.70 -19.30
N TYR A 425 -21.51 8.94 -19.40
CA TYR A 425 -22.03 9.93 -20.35
C TYR A 425 -21.63 9.63 -21.79
N ASP A 426 -20.36 9.35 -22.04
CA ASP A 426 -19.82 9.10 -23.39
C ASP A 426 -20.48 7.87 -24.08
N ASN A 427 -20.97 6.90 -23.31
CA ASN A 427 -21.69 5.71 -23.83
C ASN A 427 -23.21 5.85 -23.81
N ASP A 428 -23.73 7.01 -23.47
CA ASP A 428 -25.16 7.29 -23.36
C ASP A 428 -25.92 6.30 -22.46
N TYR A 429 -25.25 5.84 -21.39
CA TYR A 429 -25.71 4.73 -20.57
C TYR A 429 -26.96 5.09 -19.75
N LEU A 430 -27.14 6.37 -19.36
CA LEU A 430 -28.31 6.81 -18.63
C LEU A 430 -29.58 6.68 -19.48
N ASN A 431 -29.53 6.97 -20.78
CA ASN A 431 -30.65 6.77 -21.69
C ASN A 431 -30.92 5.30 -21.96
N LYS A 432 -29.87 4.46 -22.02
CA LYS A 432 -30.03 3.01 -22.08
C LYS A 432 -30.73 2.46 -20.84
N LEU A 433 -30.36 2.93 -19.64
CA LEU A 433 -31.04 2.55 -18.39
C LEU A 433 -32.53 2.90 -18.39
N THR A 434 -32.94 4.03 -18.96
CA THR A 434 -34.37 4.37 -19.11
C THR A 434 -35.07 3.44 -20.08
N SER A 435 -34.42 3.03 -21.16
CA SER A 435 -34.99 2.12 -22.17
C SER A 435 -35.16 0.69 -21.64
N TYR A 436 -34.25 0.22 -20.78
CA TYR A 436 -34.23 -1.13 -20.20
C TYR A 436 -34.86 -1.20 -18.80
N GLN A 437 -35.58 -0.18 -18.34
CA GLN A 437 -36.15 -0.10 -16.97
C GLN A 437 -36.95 -1.32 -16.52
N ASN A 438 -37.63 -2.04 -17.44
CA ASN A 438 -38.40 -3.23 -17.14
C ASN A 438 -37.56 -4.52 -17.05
N ASN A 439 -36.31 -4.49 -17.56
CA ASN A 439 -35.37 -5.63 -17.50
C ASN A 439 -33.91 -5.14 -17.52
N LEU A 440 -33.51 -4.59 -16.39
CA LEU A 440 -32.15 -4.03 -16.20
C LEU A 440 -31.03 -5.07 -16.31
N ASP A 441 -31.36 -6.36 -16.10
CA ASP A 441 -30.38 -7.43 -16.18
C ASP A 441 -29.92 -7.71 -17.60
N ASN A 442 -30.77 -7.42 -18.60
CA ASN A 442 -30.43 -7.57 -20.03
C ASN A 442 -29.60 -6.41 -20.59
N LEU A 443 -29.36 -5.35 -19.81
CA LEU A 443 -28.51 -4.26 -20.23
C LEU A 443 -27.05 -4.61 -19.92
N ASP A 444 -26.18 -4.60 -20.94
CA ASP A 444 -24.75 -4.79 -20.75
C ASP A 444 -24.14 -3.67 -19.91
N THR A 445 -23.15 -4.01 -19.12
CA THR A 445 -22.34 -3.02 -18.38
C THR A 445 -21.31 -2.37 -19.31
N ILE A 446 -20.88 -1.16 -18.99
CA ILE A 446 -19.85 -0.48 -19.78
C ILE A 446 -18.50 -1.09 -19.43
N SER A 447 -17.75 -1.56 -20.43
CA SER A 447 -16.37 -2.00 -20.29
C SER A 447 -15.52 -0.86 -19.69
N GLY A 448 -14.81 -1.13 -18.61
CA GLY A 448 -14.06 -0.13 -17.85
C GLY A 448 -14.86 0.60 -16.76
N ALA A 449 -16.19 0.51 -16.73
CA ALA A 449 -17.06 1.10 -15.70
C ALA A 449 -18.09 0.10 -15.15
N THR A 450 -17.78 -1.19 -15.17
CA THR A 450 -18.70 -2.29 -14.82
C THR A 450 -19.32 -2.13 -13.43
N TYR A 451 -18.54 -1.79 -12.42
CA TYR A 451 -19.04 -1.59 -11.06
C TYR A 451 -20.00 -0.41 -10.97
N THR A 452 -19.63 0.74 -11.54
CA THR A 452 -20.49 1.93 -11.55
C THR A 452 -21.77 1.65 -12.31
N SER A 453 -21.72 0.89 -13.42
CA SER A 453 -22.89 0.46 -14.19
C SER A 453 -23.82 -0.43 -13.37
N ASN A 454 -23.30 -1.40 -12.63
CA ASN A 454 -24.09 -2.28 -11.76
C ASN A 454 -24.73 -1.51 -10.60
N TYR A 455 -24.00 -0.59 -9.95
CA TYR A 455 -24.57 0.23 -8.89
C TYR A 455 -25.68 1.16 -9.41
N LEU A 456 -25.53 1.72 -10.61
CA LEU A 456 -26.61 2.49 -11.24
C LEU A 456 -27.86 1.64 -11.46
N LYS A 457 -27.72 0.41 -11.97
CA LYS A 457 -28.86 -0.53 -12.10
C LYS A 457 -29.52 -0.80 -10.76
N ASP A 458 -28.76 -1.04 -9.69
CA ASP A 458 -29.30 -1.32 -8.35
C ASP A 458 -30.04 -0.12 -7.75
N ILE A 459 -29.51 1.10 -7.92
CA ILE A 459 -30.19 2.34 -7.48
C ILE A 459 -31.52 2.49 -8.21
N ILE A 460 -31.53 2.27 -9.51
CA ILE A 460 -32.74 2.40 -10.32
C ILE A 460 -33.75 1.33 -9.92
N ARG A 461 -33.37 0.07 -9.74
CA ARG A 461 -34.22 -1.03 -9.28
C ARG A 461 -34.90 -0.68 -7.95
N LYS A 462 -34.13 -0.26 -6.96
CA LYS A 462 -34.64 0.16 -5.64
C LYS A 462 -35.57 1.38 -5.72
N THR A 463 -35.28 2.32 -6.65
CA THR A 463 -36.16 3.48 -6.86
C THR A 463 -37.50 3.08 -7.49
N ILE A 464 -37.52 2.11 -8.43
CA ILE A 464 -38.73 1.56 -9.01
C ILE A 464 -39.55 0.84 -7.93
N GLU A 465 -38.91 0.00 -7.10
CA GLU A 465 -39.57 -0.69 -5.98
C GLU A 465 -40.19 0.28 -4.95
N ASP A 466 -39.54 1.45 -4.70
CA ASP A 466 -40.13 2.49 -3.82
C ASP A 466 -41.26 3.26 -4.49
N TYR A 467 -41.20 3.42 -5.81
CA TYR A 467 -42.27 4.07 -6.58
C TYR A 467 -43.53 3.23 -6.66
N GLU A 468 -43.40 1.90 -6.73
CA GLU A 468 -44.50 0.94 -6.83
C GLU A 468 -45.21 0.66 -5.48
N LYS A 469 -44.56 1.02 -4.34
CA LYS A 469 -45.14 0.97 -3.00
C LYS A 469 -46.06 2.17 -2.73
#